data_1303927cb03389a1b330cd6799da2603
#
_entry.id   1303927cb03389a1b330cd6799da2603
#
_cell.length_a   1.000
_cell.length_b   1.000
_cell.length_c   1.000
_cell.angle_alpha   90.00
_cell.angle_beta   90.00
_cell.angle_gamma   90.00
#
_symmetry.space_group_name_H-M   'P 1'
#
loop_
_entity.id
_entity.type
_entity.pdbx_description
1 polymer ?
#
loop_
_entity_poly.entity_id
_entity_poly.type
_entity_poly.pdbx_seq_one_letter_code
_entity_poly.pdbx_strand_id
1 'polypeptide(L)'
;WVEHAQDAKDPRHLDPKIVDTILHCGPVTGLDARDAAVIKLGRETLGRRKVSSETFADVLRIYGRRGTVDLVELMALYGATGAELVAFDMQLNEGQKPMLPADVKTSCGK
;
A
#
# COMPACT_ATOMS: atom_id res chain seq x y z
N TRP A 1 6.26 6.45 6.46
CA TRP A 1 4.81 6.69 6.56
C TRP A 1 4.47 8.14 6.88
N VAL A 2 5.13 8.77 7.85
CA VAL A 2 4.79 10.14 8.29
C VAL A 2 4.76 11.13 7.12
N GLU A 3 5.74 11.11 6.25
CA GLU A 3 5.82 12.00 5.10
C GLU A 3 4.72 11.72 4.08
N HIS A 4 4.52 10.47 3.71
CA HIS A 4 3.49 10.08 2.74
C HIS A 4 2.06 10.20 3.28
N ALA A 5 1.86 10.09 4.59
CA ALA A 5 0.53 10.24 5.19
C ALA A 5 0.01 11.68 5.12
N GLN A 6 0.88 12.68 5.10
CA GLN A 6 0.47 14.07 4.91
C GLN A 6 -0.04 14.29 3.48
N ASP A 7 0.67 13.79 2.48
CA ASP A 7 0.25 13.86 1.09
C ASP A 7 -1.05 13.09 0.84
N ALA A 8 -1.18 11.92 1.46
CA ALA A 8 -2.37 11.07 1.34
C ALA A 8 -3.62 11.69 1.99
N LYS A 9 -3.47 12.60 2.96
CA LYS A 9 -4.60 13.31 3.56
C LYS A 9 -5.09 14.49 2.73
N ASP A 10 -4.33 14.93 1.74
CA ASP A 10 -4.80 15.96 0.83
C ASP A 10 -5.78 15.36 -0.18
N PRO A 11 -7.07 15.74 -0.13
CA PRO A 11 -8.10 15.17 -1.01
C PRO A 11 -7.88 15.47 -2.50
N ARG A 12 -6.94 16.36 -2.82
CA ARG A 12 -6.53 16.62 -4.21
C ARG A 12 -5.61 15.53 -4.76
N HIS A 13 -4.95 14.76 -3.88
CA HIS A 13 -4.00 13.72 -4.27
C HIS A 13 -4.62 12.33 -4.20
N LEU A 14 -5.44 12.06 -3.20
CA LEU A 14 -6.04 10.74 -2.99
C LEU A 14 -7.43 10.86 -2.38
N ASP A 15 -8.36 10.02 -2.85
CA ASP A 15 -9.68 9.90 -2.22
C ASP A 15 -9.50 9.42 -0.77
N PRO A 16 -10.04 10.12 0.24
CA PRO A 16 -9.97 9.71 1.64
C PRO A 16 -10.45 8.27 1.88
N LYS A 17 -11.37 7.77 1.07
CA LYS A 17 -11.86 6.40 1.14
C LYS A 17 -10.78 5.38 0.80
N ILE A 18 -9.86 5.69 -0.11
CA ILE A 18 -8.72 4.84 -0.46
C ILE A 18 -7.79 4.74 0.75
N VAL A 19 -7.47 5.88 1.35
CA VAL A 19 -6.59 5.97 2.53
C VAL A 19 -7.17 5.16 3.69
N ASP A 20 -8.45 5.34 3.99
CA ASP A 20 -9.15 4.60 5.04
C ASP A 20 -9.14 3.09 4.78
N THR A 21 -9.43 2.68 3.54
CA THR A 21 -9.39 1.27 3.14
C THR A 21 -8.01 0.65 3.34
N ILE A 22 -6.93 1.38 3.05
CA ILE A 22 -5.55 0.90 3.26
C ILE A 22 -5.23 0.82 4.75
N LEU A 23 -5.51 1.87 5.51
CA LEU A 23 -5.22 1.96 6.94
C LEU A 23 -5.87 0.86 7.76
N HIS A 24 -7.15 0.61 7.51
CA HIS A 24 -7.94 -0.32 8.31
C HIS A 24 -8.09 -1.70 7.69
N CYS A 25 -7.33 -1.98 6.60
CA CYS A 25 -7.47 -3.23 5.85
C CYS A 25 -8.91 -3.51 5.40
N GLY A 26 -9.65 -2.44 5.11
CA GLY A 26 -11.04 -2.52 4.70
C GLY A 26 -11.25 -3.24 3.36
N PRO A 27 -12.49 -3.66 3.05
CA PRO A 27 -12.80 -4.26 1.76
C PRO A 27 -12.60 -3.24 0.62
N VAL A 28 -12.12 -3.71 -0.52
CA VAL A 28 -11.94 -2.87 -1.72
C VAL A 28 -13.25 -2.68 -2.52
N THR A 29 -14.34 -3.25 -2.05
CA THR A 29 -15.67 -3.11 -2.66
C THR A 29 -16.11 -1.65 -2.63
N GLY A 30 -16.53 -1.12 -3.79
CA GLY A 30 -16.95 0.28 -3.92
C GLY A 30 -15.81 1.27 -4.16
N LEU A 31 -14.57 0.79 -4.33
CA LEU A 31 -13.49 1.56 -4.93
C LEU A 31 -13.51 1.43 -6.46
N ASP A 32 -12.86 2.37 -7.14
CA ASP A 32 -12.58 2.23 -8.56
C ASP A 32 -11.79 0.94 -8.84
N ALA A 33 -12.02 0.33 -9.99
CA ALA A 33 -11.39 -0.94 -10.34
C ALA A 33 -9.86 -0.86 -10.40
N ARG A 34 -9.31 0.29 -10.77
CA ARG A 34 -7.87 0.54 -10.81
C ARG A 34 -7.27 0.53 -9.41
N ASP A 35 -7.89 1.27 -8.48
CA ASP A 35 -7.45 1.36 -7.10
C ASP A 35 -7.60 0.03 -6.39
N ALA A 36 -8.73 -0.64 -6.58
CA ALA A 36 -8.98 -1.97 -6.04
C ALA A 36 -7.92 -2.99 -6.47
N ALA A 37 -7.53 -2.98 -7.75
CA ALA A 37 -6.52 -3.90 -8.29
C ALA A 37 -5.13 -3.65 -7.67
N VAL A 38 -4.72 -2.39 -7.53
CA VAL A 38 -3.43 -2.02 -6.90
C VAL A 38 -3.41 -2.41 -5.42
N ILE A 39 -4.49 -2.14 -4.68
CA ILE A 39 -4.58 -2.48 -3.26
C ILE A 39 -4.53 -4.01 -3.06
N LYS A 40 -5.27 -4.77 -3.87
CA LYS A 40 -5.22 -6.25 -3.85
C LYS A 40 -3.80 -6.74 -4.13
N LEU A 41 -3.17 -6.24 -5.20
CA LEU A 41 -1.80 -6.61 -5.56
C LEU A 41 -0.84 -6.37 -4.40
N GLY A 42 -0.87 -5.19 -3.78
CA GLY A 42 -0.01 -4.85 -2.64
C GLY A 42 -0.22 -5.78 -1.44
N ARG A 43 -1.48 -6.05 -1.08
CA ARG A 43 -1.82 -6.95 0.03
C ARG A 43 -1.36 -8.39 -0.21
N GLU A 44 -1.47 -8.86 -1.43
CA GLU A 44 -1.07 -10.22 -1.79
C GLU A 44 0.44 -10.35 -1.92
N THR A 45 1.11 -9.37 -2.53
CA THR A 45 2.56 -9.37 -2.71
C THR A 45 3.31 -9.22 -1.37
N LEU A 46 3.00 -8.18 -0.62
CA LEU A 46 3.74 -7.83 0.60
C LEU A 46 3.21 -8.55 1.83
N GLY A 47 1.90 -8.79 1.92
CA GLY A 47 1.27 -9.44 3.07
C GLY A 47 1.27 -10.95 2.97
N ARG A 48 0.63 -11.50 1.95
CA ARG A 48 0.45 -12.96 1.77
C ARG A 48 1.62 -13.65 1.09
N ARG A 49 2.50 -12.90 0.44
CA ARG A 49 3.62 -13.40 -0.38
C ARG A 49 3.19 -14.37 -1.50
N LYS A 50 1.94 -14.22 -1.96
CA LYS A 50 1.38 -14.98 -3.08
C LYS A 50 0.28 -14.18 -3.73
N VAL A 51 0.45 -13.86 -5.00
CA VAL A 51 -0.56 -13.20 -5.80
C VAL A 51 -1.48 -14.23 -6.44
N SER A 52 -2.79 -14.05 -6.31
CA SER A 52 -3.79 -14.89 -6.96
C SER A 52 -3.81 -14.66 -8.46
N SER A 53 -4.17 -15.68 -9.22
CA SER A 53 -4.31 -15.56 -10.69
C SER A 53 -5.35 -14.51 -11.08
N GLU A 54 -6.40 -14.36 -10.30
CA GLU A 54 -7.45 -13.35 -10.49
C GLU A 54 -6.88 -11.93 -10.34
N THR A 55 -6.21 -11.64 -9.22
CA THR A 55 -5.59 -10.33 -8.99
C THR A 55 -4.56 -10.01 -10.07
N PHE A 56 -3.72 -10.97 -10.44
CA PHE A 56 -2.71 -10.77 -11.48
C PHE A 56 -3.36 -10.48 -12.85
N ALA A 57 -4.42 -11.22 -13.22
CA ALA A 57 -5.14 -11.01 -14.47
C ALA A 57 -5.81 -9.62 -14.51
N ASP A 58 -6.41 -9.18 -13.40
CA ASP A 58 -7.02 -7.85 -13.31
C ASP A 58 -6.00 -6.73 -13.46
N VAL A 59 -4.87 -6.83 -12.77
CA VAL A 59 -3.78 -5.85 -12.88
C VAL A 59 -3.23 -5.80 -14.30
N LEU A 60 -2.98 -6.97 -14.91
CA LEU A 60 -2.49 -7.07 -16.28
C LEU A 60 -3.46 -6.47 -17.30
N ARG A 61 -4.76 -6.72 -17.12
CA ARG A 61 -5.81 -6.17 -17.97
C ARG A 61 -5.91 -4.64 -17.87
N ILE A 62 -5.80 -4.09 -16.66
CA ILE A 62 -5.99 -2.66 -16.37
C ILE A 62 -4.74 -1.85 -16.71
N TYR A 63 -3.56 -2.34 -16.36
CA TYR A 63 -2.29 -1.60 -16.45
C TYR A 63 -1.38 -2.07 -17.59
N GLY A 64 -1.69 -3.20 -18.21
CA GLY A 64 -0.84 -3.82 -19.22
C GLY A 64 0.44 -4.41 -18.64
N ARG A 65 1.27 -5.02 -19.50
CA ARG A 65 2.50 -5.70 -19.08
C ARG A 65 3.48 -4.72 -18.40
N ARG A 66 3.74 -3.58 -19.02
CA ARG A 66 4.66 -2.59 -18.49
C ARG A 66 4.19 -2.04 -17.15
N GLY A 67 2.94 -1.56 -17.07
CA GLY A 67 2.39 -1.04 -15.82
C GLY A 67 2.34 -2.06 -14.69
N THR A 68 2.13 -3.35 -15.01
CA THR A 68 2.22 -4.43 -14.02
C THR A 68 3.63 -4.55 -13.45
N VAL A 69 4.66 -4.51 -14.30
CA VAL A 69 6.06 -4.55 -13.86
C VAL A 69 6.39 -3.31 -13.02
N ASP A 70 6.05 -2.11 -13.50
CA ASP A 70 6.29 -0.86 -12.79
C ASP A 70 5.65 -0.86 -11.39
N LEU A 71 4.43 -1.37 -11.25
CA LEU A 71 3.76 -1.50 -9.95
C LEU A 71 4.47 -2.47 -9.01
N VAL A 72 4.91 -3.62 -9.51
CA VAL A 72 5.62 -4.61 -8.70
C VAL A 72 6.98 -4.09 -8.27
N GLU A 73 7.72 -3.42 -9.15
CA GLU A 73 9.01 -2.81 -8.83
C GLU A 73 8.87 -1.69 -7.79
N LEU A 74 7.84 -0.85 -7.92
CA LEU A 74 7.55 0.17 -6.93
C LEU A 74 7.26 -0.44 -5.54
N MET A 75 6.45 -1.49 -5.49
CA MET A 75 6.17 -2.21 -4.23
C MET A 75 7.43 -2.85 -3.65
N ALA A 76 8.28 -3.42 -4.48
CA ALA A 76 9.55 -4.01 -4.04
C ALA A 76 10.50 -2.96 -3.46
N LEU A 77 10.62 -1.79 -4.10
CA LEU A 77 11.41 -0.66 -3.60
C LEU A 77 10.95 -0.21 -2.21
N TYR A 78 9.65 -0.01 -2.02
CA TYR A 78 9.10 0.36 -0.71
C TYR A 78 9.23 -0.76 0.33
N GLY A 79 9.12 -2.01 -0.10
CA GLY A 79 9.39 -3.17 0.76
C GLY A 79 10.84 -3.22 1.25
N ALA A 80 11.80 -2.96 0.36
CA ALA A 80 13.23 -2.87 0.69
C ALA A 80 13.50 -1.72 1.67
N THR A 81 13.00 -0.53 1.36
CA THR A 81 13.13 0.64 2.24
C THR A 81 12.52 0.39 3.63
N GLY A 82 11.36 -0.25 3.69
CA GLY A 82 10.73 -0.63 4.95
C GLY A 82 11.59 -1.59 5.77
N ALA A 83 12.23 -2.57 5.12
CA ALA A 83 13.14 -3.51 5.78
C ALA A 83 14.39 -2.80 6.32
N GLU A 84 14.95 -1.85 5.58
CA GLU A 84 16.10 -1.04 6.02
C GLU A 84 15.75 -0.19 7.25
N LEU A 85 14.59 0.50 7.22
CA LEU A 85 14.12 1.30 8.35
C LEU A 85 13.99 0.48 9.63
N VAL A 86 13.48 -0.75 9.52
CA VAL A 86 13.34 -1.66 10.67
C VAL A 86 14.69 -2.24 11.10
N ALA A 87 15.51 -2.68 10.15
CA ALA A 87 16.80 -3.32 10.45
C ALA A 87 17.78 -2.36 11.15
N PHE A 88 17.74 -1.08 10.79
CA PHE A 88 18.62 -0.05 11.36
C PHE A 88 17.94 0.78 12.45
N ASP A 89 16.77 0.36 12.94
CA ASP A 89 16.00 1.04 13.99
C ASP A 89 15.86 2.56 13.75
N MET A 90 15.53 2.92 12.50
CA MET A 90 15.40 4.32 12.10
C MET A 90 14.22 4.97 12.83
N GLN A 91 14.53 5.97 13.62
CA GLN A 91 13.56 6.69 14.43
C GLN A 91 12.99 7.90 13.67
N LEU A 92 11.83 8.37 14.10
CA LEU A 92 11.27 9.63 13.63
C LEU A 92 12.19 10.80 14.00
N ASN A 93 12.21 11.82 13.16
CA ASN A 93 12.94 13.04 13.46
C ASN A 93 12.38 13.73 14.73
N GLU A 94 13.22 14.48 15.40
CA GLU A 94 12.82 15.23 16.58
C GLU A 94 11.58 16.10 16.30
N GLY A 95 10.58 16.01 17.16
CA GLY A 95 9.30 16.72 17.02
C GLY A 95 8.27 16.06 16.10
N GLN A 96 8.61 15.00 15.37
CA GLN A 96 7.64 14.23 14.61
C GLN A 96 6.89 13.24 15.49
N LYS A 97 5.58 13.11 15.25
CA LYS A 97 4.74 12.12 15.94
C LYS A 97 4.32 11.01 15.00
N PRO A 98 4.18 9.76 15.48
CA PRO A 98 3.61 8.69 14.70
C PRO A 98 2.22 9.09 14.17
N MET A 99 2.00 8.95 12.86
CA MET A 99 0.70 9.27 12.24
C MET A 99 -0.18 8.04 12.05
N LEU A 100 0.38 6.84 12.23
CA LEU A 100 -0.38 5.62 12.28
C LEU A 100 -1.04 5.46 13.65
N PRO A 101 -2.35 5.19 13.72
CA PRO A 101 -2.99 4.78 14.95
C PRO A 101 -2.29 3.57 15.56
N ALA A 102 -2.23 3.49 16.89
CA ALA A 102 -1.55 2.40 17.58
C ALA A 102 -2.16 1.02 17.30
N ASP A 103 -3.42 0.98 16.87
CA ASP A 103 -4.19 -0.20 16.54
C ASP A 103 -4.17 -0.58 15.04
N VAL A 104 -3.41 0.15 14.23
CA VAL A 104 -3.27 -0.17 12.80
C VAL A 104 -2.68 -1.56 12.62
N LYS A 105 -3.43 -2.39 11.90
CA LYS A 105 -2.93 -3.72 11.50
C LYS A 105 -1.76 -3.54 10.54
N THR A 106 -0.59 -3.99 10.94
CA THR A 106 0.64 -3.90 10.14
C THR A 106 0.66 -4.85 8.94
N SER A 107 -0.31 -5.77 8.86
CA SER A 107 -0.50 -6.64 7.69
C SER A 107 -1.98 -6.93 7.45
N CYS A 108 -2.45 -6.60 6.26
CA CYS A 108 -3.78 -6.97 5.77
C CYS A 108 -3.76 -8.43 5.28
N GLY A 109 -4.04 -9.36 6.16
CA GLY A 109 -4.24 -10.76 5.78
C GLY A 109 -3.06 -11.65 6.11
N LYS A 110 -3.02 -12.01 7.33
CA LYS A 110 -2.50 -13.32 7.71
C LYS A 110 -3.59 -14.36 7.53
#